data_291f8f639f688e5198a4e947054a334f
#
_entry.id   291f8f639f688e5198a4e947054a334f
#
_cell.length_a   1.000
_cell.length_b   1.000
_cell.length_c   1.000
_cell.angle_alpha   90.00
_cell.angle_beta   90.00
_cell.angle_gamma   90.00
#
_symmetry.space_group_name_H-M   'P 1'
#
loop_
_entity.id
_entity.type
_entity.pdbx_description
1 polymer ?
#
loop_
_entity_poly.entity_id
_entity_poly.type
_entity_poly.pdbx_seq_one_letter_code
_entity_poly.pdbx_strand_id
1 'polypeptide(L)'
;MEPRTRMERSIAFALRQTDELPPAHSRLDHFLNELAETVRLGGSTPEELQGAVDDYLTRNPVQAMTDEQIAESVNRSMAAGDIEGSVTTQAIDFNGVNHPVGSPLEEIILAILEFLQPYEKPTVTLSLNPSTTLYDVVTQTLPAIKMTANVTKKTEDVKQIDFLVNDVVKQSVTAGVANGGSFSYTFTPPADTNTNTTFKVVVKDIKDGEGVSTKVVKFVANSYYGIVDDGVNPTEALVKNMNKVLKDVKGHKYAGITTNYGKVCYAYPSSFGALTSIKDLVNNINYTASFNQTTMTIDGIEYFMYLQIDPSAANNVEITFA
;
A
#
# COMPACT_ATOMS: atom_id res chain seq x y z
N MET A 1 46.25 16.90 19.02
CA MET A 1 45.54 16.72 17.74
C MET A 1 46.26 15.62 17.01
N GLU A 2 45.67 14.45 16.92
CA GLU A 2 46.23 13.35 16.16
C GLU A 2 46.33 13.73 14.67
N PRO A 3 47.38 13.30 13.96
CA PRO A 3 47.51 13.59 12.54
C PRO A 3 46.37 12.90 11.79
N ARG A 4 45.48 13.70 11.19
CA ARG A 4 44.45 13.19 10.29
C ARG A 4 45.08 12.35 9.20
N THR A 5 44.42 11.24 8.85
CA THR A 5 44.83 10.39 7.74
C THR A 5 44.95 11.19 6.44
N ARG A 6 45.66 10.68 5.45
CA ARG A 6 45.81 11.37 4.16
C ARG A 6 44.46 11.62 3.49
N MET A 7 43.54 10.65 3.60
CA MET A 7 42.22 10.72 3.06
C MET A 7 41.34 11.78 3.76
N GLU A 8 41.34 11.82 5.10
CA GLU A 8 40.62 12.86 5.85
C GLU A 8 41.13 14.26 5.49
N ARG A 9 42.41 14.41 5.18
CA ARG A 9 43.00 15.67 4.74
C ARG A 9 42.55 16.05 3.33
N SER A 10 42.54 15.11 2.38
CA SER A 10 42.09 15.35 1.01
C SER A 10 40.60 15.71 0.98
N ILE A 11 39.75 14.95 1.68
CA ILE A 11 38.34 15.24 1.78
C ILE A 11 38.05 16.56 2.49
N ALA A 12 38.76 16.84 3.60
CA ALA A 12 38.65 18.11 4.31
C ALA A 12 39.11 19.31 3.48
N PHE A 13 40.10 19.11 2.58
CA PHE A 13 40.54 20.13 1.63
C PHE A 13 39.52 20.37 0.54
N ALA A 14 39.00 19.30 -0.08
CA ALA A 14 37.97 19.36 -1.10
C ALA A 14 36.68 20.04 -0.57
N LEU A 15 36.25 19.68 0.64
CA LEU A 15 35.09 20.28 1.29
C LEU A 15 35.29 21.75 1.71
N ARG A 16 36.53 22.21 1.97
CA ARG A 16 36.83 23.62 2.31
C ARG A 16 36.84 24.55 1.13
N GLN A 17 37.10 24.06 -0.08
CA GLN A 17 37.07 24.88 -1.30
C GLN A 17 35.67 25.22 -1.77
N THR A 18 34.63 24.72 -1.11
CA THR A 18 33.23 24.83 -1.52
C THR A 18 32.46 25.90 -0.75
N ASP A 19 33.07 26.95 -0.20
CA ASP A 19 32.36 28.05 0.46
C ASP A 19 31.49 28.90 -0.50
N GLU A 20 31.67 28.78 -1.82
CA GLU A 20 30.69 29.18 -2.84
C GLU A 20 30.20 27.91 -3.51
N LEU A 21 29.08 27.42 -3.00
CA LEU A 21 28.57 26.09 -3.30
C LEU A 21 28.12 25.90 -4.74
N PRO A 22 28.87 25.13 -5.57
CA PRO A 22 28.35 24.62 -6.84
C PRO A 22 27.13 23.71 -6.61
N PRO A 23 26.32 23.41 -7.64
CA PRO A 23 25.19 22.50 -7.56
C PRO A 23 25.56 21.17 -6.90
N ALA A 24 24.61 20.50 -6.23
CA ALA A 24 24.84 19.30 -5.44
C ALA A 24 25.57 18.16 -6.20
N HIS A 25 25.31 18.02 -7.52
CA HIS A 25 25.97 17.06 -8.40
C HIS A 25 27.47 17.32 -8.57
N SER A 26 27.91 18.57 -8.66
CA SER A 26 29.34 18.86 -8.80
C SER A 26 30.13 18.63 -7.51
N ARG A 27 29.49 18.58 -6.37
CA ARG A 27 30.10 18.16 -5.10
C ARG A 27 30.27 16.66 -5.03
N LEU A 28 29.30 15.90 -5.52
CA LEU A 28 29.41 14.45 -5.62
C LEU A 28 30.51 14.06 -6.62
N ASP A 29 30.58 14.71 -7.80
CA ASP A 29 31.63 14.50 -8.77
C ASP A 29 33.00 14.73 -8.14
N HIS A 30 33.16 15.82 -7.39
CA HIS A 30 34.41 16.13 -6.72
C HIS A 30 34.77 15.11 -5.65
N PHE A 31 33.77 14.69 -4.84
CA PHE A 31 33.94 13.64 -3.83
C PHE A 31 34.34 12.30 -4.46
N LEU A 32 33.67 11.88 -5.54
CA LEU A 32 33.97 10.64 -6.24
C LEU A 32 35.36 10.64 -6.88
N ASN A 33 35.78 11.78 -7.46
CA ASN A 33 37.12 11.92 -8.03
C ASN A 33 38.22 11.88 -6.96
N GLU A 34 38.02 12.55 -5.81
CA GLU A 34 38.95 12.49 -4.68
C GLU A 34 39.00 11.09 -4.07
N LEU A 35 37.87 10.39 -3.99
CA LEU A 35 37.80 9.02 -3.51
C LEU A 35 38.54 8.07 -4.45
N ALA A 36 38.33 8.19 -5.77
CA ALA A 36 39.01 7.42 -6.79
C ALA A 36 40.51 7.63 -6.76
N GLU A 37 40.97 8.88 -6.66
CA GLU A 37 42.40 9.22 -6.57
C GLU A 37 43.04 8.63 -5.30
N THR A 38 42.32 8.68 -4.17
CA THR A 38 42.82 8.17 -2.89
C THR A 38 42.95 6.64 -2.91
N VAL A 39 42.03 5.94 -3.51
CA VAL A 39 42.08 4.47 -3.68
C VAL A 39 43.15 4.08 -4.70
N ARG A 40 43.26 4.80 -5.82
CA ARG A 40 44.31 4.58 -6.85
C ARG A 40 45.71 4.69 -6.30
N LEU A 41 45.93 5.60 -5.36
CA LEU A 41 47.24 5.79 -4.74
C LEU A 41 47.58 4.75 -3.66
N GLY A 42 46.69 3.78 -3.38
CA GLY A 42 46.96 2.61 -2.55
C GLY A 42 47.19 2.92 -1.07
N GLY A 43 46.63 4.01 -0.56
CA GLY A 43 46.87 4.49 0.79
C GLY A 43 45.73 4.47 1.77
N SER A 44 44.55 3.87 1.41
CA SER A 44 43.35 3.93 2.25
C SER A 44 43.02 2.58 2.85
N THR A 45 42.72 2.55 4.15
CA THR A 45 42.11 1.39 4.80
C THR A 45 40.58 1.39 4.60
N PRO A 46 39.94 0.24 4.75
CA PRO A 46 38.46 0.16 4.70
C PRO A 46 37.75 1.11 5.68
N GLU A 47 38.31 1.26 6.88
CA GLU A 47 37.81 2.17 7.92
C GLU A 47 37.95 3.64 7.50
N GLU A 48 39.01 4.00 6.79
CA GLU A 48 39.21 5.36 6.27
C GLU A 48 38.20 5.66 5.15
N LEU A 49 37.89 4.67 4.30
CA LEU A 49 36.86 4.79 3.25
C LEU A 49 35.49 4.97 3.85
N GLN A 50 35.12 4.11 4.81
CA GLN A 50 33.84 4.20 5.51
C GLN A 50 33.71 5.54 6.25
N GLY A 51 34.74 5.95 6.97
CA GLY A 51 34.78 7.24 7.67
C GLY A 51 34.63 8.44 6.74
N ALA A 52 35.18 8.37 5.52
CA ALA A 52 35.01 9.40 4.50
C ALA A 52 33.58 9.51 3.97
N VAL A 53 32.94 8.38 3.72
CA VAL A 53 31.51 8.31 3.29
C VAL A 53 30.62 8.85 4.40
N ASP A 54 30.81 8.42 5.64
CA ASP A 54 30.01 8.85 6.78
C ASP A 54 30.17 10.37 7.05
N ASP A 55 31.41 10.91 6.94
CA ASP A 55 31.67 12.34 7.08
C ASP A 55 31.00 13.15 5.94
N TYR A 56 31.06 12.64 4.71
CA TYR A 56 30.39 13.26 3.57
C TYR A 56 28.87 13.31 3.78
N LEU A 57 28.24 12.19 4.18
CA LEU A 57 26.81 12.09 4.44
C LEU A 57 26.37 13.00 5.58
N THR A 58 27.18 13.10 6.64
CA THR A 58 26.88 13.95 7.80
C THR A 58 26.92 15.43 7.44
N ARG A 59 27.83 15.84 6.57
CA ARG A 59 27.98 17.26 6.16
C ARG A 59 27.09 17.65 5.00
N ASN A 60 26.68 16.66 4.19
CA ASN A 60 25.75 16.84 3.08
C ASN A 60 24.54 15.94 3.32
N PRO A 61 23.67 16.28 4.29
CA PRO A 61 22.44 15.53 4.49
C PRO A 61 21.71 15.50 3.15
N VAL A 62 21.41 14.29 2.70
CA VAL A 62 20.93 13.98 1.36
C VAL A 62 19.70 14.86 1.05
N GLN A 63 19.93 15.99 0.40
CA GLN A 63 18.90 16.51 -0.50
C GLN A 63 18.88 15.51 -1.65
N ALA A 64 17.78 14.80 -1.77
CA ALA A 64 17.61 13.75 -2.76
C ALA A 64 18.08 14.23 -4.13
N MET A 65 19.28 13.79 -4.53
CA MET A 65 19.68 13.89 -5.92
C MET A 65 18.73 12.99 -6.71
N THR A 66 18.30 13.44 -7.87
CA THR A 66 17.52 12.57 -8.75
C THR A 66 18.42 11.44 -9.25
N ASP A 67 17.82 10.26 -9.54
CA ASP A 67 18.56 9.12 -10.10
C ASP A 67 19.35 9.51 -11.36
N GLU A 68 18.79 10.45 -12.16
CA GLU A 68 19.45 11.01 -13.33
C GLU A 68 20.72 11.79 -12.98
N GLN A 69 20.70 12.58 -11.91
CA GLN A 69 21.88 13.36 -11.47
C GLN A 69 23.01 12.45 -10.99
N ILE A 70 22.66 11.35 -10.32
CA ILE A 70 23.65 10.37 -9.85
C ILE A 70 24.21 9.58 -11.03
N ALA A 71 23.34 9.06 -11.91
CA ALA A 71 23.75 8.33 -13.10
C ALA A 71 24.63 9.21 -14.02
N GLU A 72 24.29 10.49 -14.16
CA GLU A 72 25.09 11.44 -14.94
C GLU A 72 26.47 11.69 -14.31
N SER A 73 26.54 11.83 -12.98
CA SER A 73 27.80 11.99 -12.25
C SER A 73 28.70 10.77 -12.38
N VAL A 74 28.14 9.56 -12.20
CA VAL A 74 28.88 8.30 -12.36
C VAL A 74 29.36 8.14 -13.81
N ASN A 75 28.47 8.30 -14.79
CA ASN A 75 28.81 8.17 -16.20
C ASN A 75 29.87 9.19 -16.63
N ARG A 76 29.85 10.41 -16.08
CA ARG A 76 30.86 11.42 -16.36
C ARG A 76 32.24 11.04 -15.80
N SER A 77 32.27 10.50 -14.60
CA SER A 77 33.52 10.02 -13.96
C SER A 77 34.08 8.80 -14.67
N MET A 78 33.19 7.88 -15.12
CA MET A 78 33.57 6.71 -15.93
C MET A 78 34.05 7.13 -17.34
N ALA A 79 33.36 8.07 -18.00
CA ALA A 79 33.72 8.58 -19.33
C ALA A 79 35.05 9.39 -19.34
N ALA A 80 35.43 9.96 -18.22
CA ALA A 80 36.73 10.64 -18.06
C ALA A 80 37.91 9.66 -18.04
N GLY A 81 37.67 8.34 -17.97
CA GLY A 81 38.70 7.30 -17.94
C GLY A 81 39.45 7.21 -16.61
N ASP A 82 39.02 7.98 -15.61
CA ASP A 82 39.74 8.05 -14.32
C ASP A 82 39.52 6.80 -13.46
N ILE A 83 38.46 6.03 -13.76
CA ILE A 83 38.05 4.85 -12.97
C ILE A 83 38.11 3.57 -13.81
N GLU A 84 37.91 3.67 -15.14
CA GLU A 84 37.85 2.50 -16.04
C GLU A 84 39.20 1.74 -16.06
N GLY A 85 39.12 0.45 -15.74
CA GLY A 85 40.29 -0.42 -15.68
C GLY A 85 41.16 -0.30 -14.42
N SER A 86 40.79 0.58 -13.48
CA SER A 86 41.47 0.67 -12.18
C SER A 86 41.02 -0.48 -11.28
N VAL A 87 42.00 -1.04 -10.53
CA VAL A 87 41.74 -2.13 -9.58
C VAL A 87 42.24 -1.78 -8.19
N THR A 88 41.65 -2.41 -7.18
CA THR A 88 42.10 -2.21 -5.80
C THR A 88 43.48 -2.83 -5.54
N THR A 89 44.33 -2.11 -4.84
CA THR A 89 45.66 -2.59 -4.38
C THR A 89 45.58 -3.27 -3.00
N GLN A 90 44.45 -3.15 -2.31
CA GLN A 90 44.16 -3.78 -1.03
C GLN A 90 42.73 -4.36 -1.06
N ALA A 91 42.47 -5.38 -0.23
CA ALA A 91 41.11 -5.84 -0.03
C ALA A 91 40.30 -4.77 0.71
N ILE A 92 39.08 -4.51 0.25
CA ILE A 92 38.17 -3.52 0.85
C ILE A 92 36.92 -4.27 1.32
N ASP A 93 36.57 -4.11 2.59
CA ASP A 93 35.29 -4.55 3.14
C ASP A 93 34.39 -3.33 3.25
N PHE A 94 33.33 -3.29 2.47
CA PHE A 94 32.36 -2.22 2.47
C PHE A 94 30.96 -2.79 2.71
N ASN A 95 30.30 -2.33 3.76
CA ASN A 95 28.95 -2.76 4.15
C ASN A 95 28.80 -4.29 4.25
N GLY A 96 29.84 -5.00 4.74
CA GLY A 96 29.87 -6.46 4.88
C GLY A 96 30.14 -7.23 3.57
N VAL A 97 30.40 -6.53 2.47
CA VAL A 97 30.82 -7.12 1.20
C VAL A 97 32.34 -6.98 1.06
N ASN A 98 33.05 -8.12 0.99
CA ASN A 98 34.49 -8.13 0.81
C ASN A 98 34.82 -8.00 -0.69
N HIS A 99 35.55 -6.95 -1.05
CA HIS A 99 36.14 -6.74 -2.36
C HIS A 99 37.63 -7.10 -2.27
N PRO A 100 38.08 -8.26 -2.82
CA PRO A 100 39.47 -8.69 -2.72
C PRO A 100 40.40 -7.78 -3.50
N VAL A 101 41.71 -7.92 -3.26
CA VAL A 101 42.75 -7.26 -4.06
C VAL A 101 42.56 -7.57 -5.55
N GLY A 102 42.58 -6.55 -6.38
CA GLY A 102 42.31 -6.68 -7.82
C GLY A 102 40.87 -6.51 -8.22
N SER A 103 39.93 -6.26 -7.28
CA SER A 103 38.55 -5.90 -7.62
C SER A 103 38.52 -4.62 -8.44
N PRO A 104 37.67 -4.53 -9.47
CA PRO A 104 37.45 -3.31 -10.21
C PRO A 104 36.95 -2.20 -9.27
N LEU A 105 37.57 -1.03 -9.36
CA LEU A 105 37.19 0.13 -8.55
C LEU A 105 35.74 0.56 -8.84
N GLU A 106 35.30 0.35 -10.07
CA GLU A 106 33.94 0.55 -10.52
C GLU A 106 32.91 -0.22 -9.66
N GLU A 107 33.17 -1.50 -9.33
CA GLU A 107 32.29 -2.32 -8.49
C GLU A 107 32.14 -1.74 -7.08
N ILE A 108 33.22 -1.18 -6.52
CA ILE A 108 33.20 -0.57 -5.19
C ILE A 108 32.41 0.74 -5.20
N ILE A 109 32.60 1.56 -6.24
CA ILE A 109 31.85 2.80 -6.40
C ILE A 109 30.36 2.50 -6.57
N LEU A 110 30.00 1.48 -7.36
CA LEU A 110 28.61 1.05 -7.50
C LEU A 110 28.03 0.58 -6.16
N ALA A 111 28.77 -0.20 -5.37
CA ALA A 111 28.35 -0.62 -4.03
C ALA A 111 28.12 0.57 -3.08
N ILE A 112 28.97 1.59 -3.14
CA ILE A 112 28.80 2.83 -2.39
C ILE A 112 27.55 3.57 -2.83
N LEU A 113 27.30 3.68 -4.13
CA LEU A 113 26.11 4.34 -4.67
C LEU A 113 24.82 3.61 -4.30
N GLU A 114 24.81 2.28 -4.35
CA GLU A 114 23.68 1.46 -3.89
C GLU A 114 23.41 1.61 -2.39
N PHE A 115 24.46 1.79 -1.58
CA PHE A 115 24.32 2.07 -0.16
C PHE A 115 23.74 3.46 0.11
N LEU A 116 24.16 4.47 -0.67
CA LEU A 116 23.69 5.85 -0.56
C LEU A 116 22.23 6.01 -1.05
N GLN A 117 21.85 5.24 -2.06
CA GLN A 117 20.51 5.21 -2.62
C GLN A 117 20.02 3.76 -2.76
N PRO A 118 19.49 3.19 -1.65
CA PRO A 118 18.97 1.85 -1.69
C PRO A 118 17.82 1.76 -2.68
N TYR A 119 17.79 0.67 -3.42
CA TYR A 119 16.71 0.39 -4.36
C TYR A 119 15.35 0.42 -3.68
N GLU A 120 14.44 1.22 -4.25
CA GLU A 120 13.04 1.25 -3.89
C GLU A 120 12.18 0.82 -5.09
N LYS A 121 11.29 -0.14 -4.87
CA LYS A 121 10.33 -0.58 -5.87
C LYS A 121 9.26 0.47 -6.16
N PRO A 122 8.67 0.49 -7.35
CA PRO A 122 7.60 1.42 -7.69
C PRO A 122 6.39 1.24 -6.78
N THR A 123 5.61 2.31 -6.60
CA THR A 123 4.36 2.26 -5.85
C THR A 123 3.18 2.57 -6.77
N VAL A 124 2.01 2.02 -6.42
CA VAL A 124 0.78 2.26 -7.17
C VAL A 124 -0.41 2.39 -6.24
N THR A 125 -1.33 3.28 -6.58
CA THR A 125 -2.66 3.36 -5.98
C THR A 125 -3.72 3.09 -7.03
N LEU A 126 -4.69 2.22 -6.69
CA LEU A 126 -5.83 1.89 -7.55
C LEU A 126 -7.08 2.63 -7.08
N SER A 127 -7.75 3.33 -7.98
CA SER A 127 -9.10 3.83 -7.79
C SER A 127 -10.07 3.20 -8.79
N LEU A 128 -11.33 3.05 -8.37
CA LEU A 128 -12.42 2.51 -9.19
C LEU A 128 -13.47 3.60 -9.42
N ASN A 129 -14.08 3.60 -10.61
CA ASN A 129 -15.23 4.42 -10.91
C ASN A 129 -16.29 3.53 -11.62
N PRO A 130 -17.48 3.32 -11.04
CA PRO A 130 -17.93 3.87 -9.76
C PRO A 130 -17.11 3.35 -8.57
N SER A 131 -17.03 4.16 -7.50
CA SER A 131 -16.26 3.84 -6.29
C SER A 131 -17.01 2.94 -5.29
N THR A 132 -18.25 2.59 -5.61
CA THR A 132 -19.09 1.68 -4.81
C THR A 132 -18.42 0.31 -4.71
N THR A 133 -18.27 -0.18 -3.49
CA THR A 133 -17.60 -1.46 -3.21
C THR A 133 -18.56 -2.54 -2.71
N LEU A 134 -19.80 -2.18 -2.41
CA LEU A 134 -20.85 -3.10 -1.97
C LEU A 134 -22.07 -2.98 -2.90
N TYR A 135 -22.52 -4.11 -3.40
CA TYR A 135 -23.70 -4.25 -4.26
C TYR A 135 -24.66 -5.29 -3.66
N ASP A 136 -25.96 -5.05 -3.85
CA ASP A 136 -26.97 -6.02 -3.46
C ASP A 136 -26.96 -7.22 -4.42
N VAL A 137 -26.63 -8.40 -3.91
CA VAL A 137 -26.53 -9.63 -4.71
C VAL A 137 -27.86 -10.05 -5.38
N VAL A 138 -28.99 -9.60 -4.83
CA VAL A 138 -30.32 -9.97 -5.33
C VAL A 138 -30.78 -9.05 -6.47
N THR A 139 -30.50 -7.75 -6.36
CA THR A 139 -31.12 -6.74 -7.23
C THR A 139 -30.13 -5.99 -8.12
N GLN A 140 -28.84 -6.17 -7.93
CA GLN A 140 -27.81 -5.42 -8.64
C GLN A 140 -26.83 -6.33 -9.38
N THR A 141 -26.30 -5.84 -10.47
CA THR A 141 -25.22 -6.45 -11.23
C THR A 141 -24.02 -5.51 -11.26
N LEU A 142 -22.85 -6.07 -11.52
CA LEU A 142 -21.60 -5.29 -11.62
C LEU A 142 -21.66 -4.38 -12.85
N PRO A 143 -21.59 -3.07 -12.69
CA PRO A 143 -21.52 -2.15 -13.83
C PRO A 143 -20.11 -2.20 -14.49
N ALA A 144 -19.96 -1.54 -15.61
CA ALA A 144 -18.63 -1.28 -16.15
C ALA A 144 -17.80 -0.48 -15.13
N ILE A 145 -16.59 -0.97 -14.84
CA ILE A 145 -15.68 -0.38 -13.86
C ILE A 145 -14.45 0.20 -14.56
N LYS A 146 -14.27 1.52 -14.46
CA LYS A 146 -13.02 2.15 -14.85
C LYS A 146 -12.01 2.03 -13.69
N MET A 147 -10.96 1.30 -13.92
CA MET A 147 -9.78 1.20 -13.07
C MET A 147 -8.84 2.35 -13.41
N THR A 148 -8.36 3.10 -12.43
CA THR A 148 -7.31 4.12 -12.61
C THR A 148 -6.17 3.82 -11.67
N ALA A 149 -4.99 3.60 -12.24
CA ALA A 149 -3.74 3.37 -11.54
C ALA A 149 -2.92 4.67 -11.53
N ASN A 150 -2.61 5.20 -10.36
CA ASN A 150 -1.63 6.27 -10.21
C ASN A 150 -0.33 5.63 -9.75
N VAL A 151 0.65 5.66 -10.64
CA VAL A 151 1.95 5.00 -10.50
C VAL A 151 3.00 6.03 -10.17
N THR A 152 3.77 5.78 -9.12
CA THR A 152 4.95 6.57 -8.76
C THR A 152 6.20 5.72 -9.01
N LYS A 153 7.01 6.15 -9.98
CA LYS A 153 8.37 5.68 -10.17
C LYS A 153 9.17 5.94 -8.89
N LYS A 154 10.06 5.04 -8.57
CA LYS A 154 11.03 5.18 -7.51
C LYS A 154 12.44 5.16 -8.09
N THR A 155 13.27 4.21 -7.71
CA THR A 155 14.67 4.14 -8.17
C THR A 155 14.77 3.84 -9.66
N GLU A 156 13.98 2.90 -10.16
CA GLU A 156 14.09 2.39 -11.51
C GLU A 156 12.90 2.77 -12.40
N ASP A 157 13.10 2.78 -13.70
CA ASP A 157 12.05 3.03 -14.67
C ASP A 157 10.99 1.94 -14.62
N VAL A 158 9.73 2.35 -14.68
CA VAL A 158 8.61 1.42 -14.82
C VAL A 158 8.64 0.82 -16.21
N LYS A 159 8.57 -0.51 -16.31
CA LYS A 159 8.54 -1.22 -17.61
C LYS A 159 7.16 -1.73 -18.00
N GLN A 160 6.30 -2.00 -17.01
CA GLN A 160 5.00 -2.63 -17.27
C GLN A 160 3.99 -2.28 -16.18
N ILE A 161 2.74 -2.09 -16.59
CA ILE A 161 1.58 -1.93 -15.71
C ILE A 161 0.51 -2.93 -16.17
N ASP A 162 0.13 -3.85 -15.29
CA ASP A 162 -0.89 -4.86 -15.55
C ASP A 162 -2.17 -4.55 -14.79
N PHE A 163 -3.30 -4.52 -15.49
CA PHE A 163 -4.63 -4.46 -14.92
C PHE A 163 -5.23 -5.87 -14.88
N LEU A 164 -5.55 -6.35 -13.69
CA LEU A 164 -6.09 -7.69 -13.47
C LEU A 164 -7.50 -7.62 -12.89
N VAL A 165 -8.32 -8.59 -13.31
CA VAL A 165 -9.63 -8.85 -12.71
C VAL A 165 -9.68 -10.33 -12.31
N ASN A 166 -9.92 -10.59 -11.05
CA ASN A 166 -9.88 -11.95 -10.47
C ASN A 166 -8.56 -12.68 -10.82
N ASP A 167 -7.43 -11.97 -10.64
CA ASP A 167 -6.05 -12.40 -10.93
C ASP A 167 -5.76 -12.74 -12.40
N VAL A 168 -6.70 -12.46 -13.31
CA VAL A 168 -6.50 -12.61 -14.76
C VAL A 168 -6.13 -11.25 -15.35
N VAL A 169 -4.98 -11.16 -16.01
CA VAL A 169 -4.54 -9.95 -16.72
C VAL A 169 -5.54 -9.64 -17.84
N LYS A 170 -6.11 -8.43 -17.81
CA LYS A 170 -7.04 -7.93 -18.82
C LYS A 170 -6.36 -6.94 -19.77
N GLN A 171 -5.40 -6.20 -19.27
CA GLN A 171 -4.61 -5.27 -20.07
C GLN A 171 -3.21 -5.13 -19.47
N SER A 172 -2.20 -5.10 -20.34
CA SER A 172 -0.83 -4.72 -20.02
C SER A 172 -0.47 -3.45 -20.78
N VAL A 173 0.16 -2.50 -20.11
CA VAL A 173 0.67 -1.26 -20.70
C VAL A 173 2.19 -1.26 -20.54
N THR A 174 2.92 -1.15 -21.66
CA THR A 174 4.39 -1.16 -21.70
C THR A 174 4.97 0.09 -22.35
N ALA A 175 4.15 0.87 -23.04
CA ALA A 175 4.57 2.09 -23.71
C ALA A 175 4.21 3.32 -22.87
N GLY A 176 5.15 4.27 -22.76
CA GLY A 176 4.93 5.54 -22.06
C GLY A 176 4.82 5.42 -20.53
N VAL A 177 5.34 4.34 -19.96
CA VAL A 177 5.22 4.05 -18.52
C VAL A 177 6.46 4.39 -17.70
N ALA A 178 7.62 4.64 -18.33
CA ALA A 178 8.92 4.75 -17.67
C ALA A 178 8.92 5.69 -16.45
N ASN A 179 8.31 6.86 -16.57
CA ASN A 179 8.25 7.88 -15.51
C ASN A 179 7.05 7.72 -14.56
N GLY A 180 6.29 6.63 -14.66
CA GLY A 180 5.03 6.50 -13.93
C GLY A 180 3.92 7.40 -14.50
N GLY A 181 2.97 7.78 -13.66
CA GLY A 181 1.84 8.62 -14.06
C GLY A 181 0.48 7.95 -13.84
N SER A 182 -0.55 8.44 -14.53
CA SER A 182 -1.92 7.94 -14.40
C SER A 182 -2.33 7.13 -15.63
N PHE A 183 -2.71 5.88 -15.41
CA PHE A 183 -3.14 4.93 -16.45
C PHE A 183 -4.52 4.39 -16.14
N SER A 184 -5.30 4.06 -17.15
CA SER A 184 -6.65 3.56 -16.91
C SER A 184 -7.04 2.44 -17.86
N TYR A 185 -7.87 1.53 -17.32
CA TYR A 185 -8.52 0.46 -18.07
C TYR A 185 -9.98 0.38 -17.66
N THR A 186 -10.89 0.16 -18.61
CA THR A 186 -12.31 -0.06 -18.32
C THR A 186 -12.64 -1.54 -18.49
N PHE A 187 -13.00 -2.16 -17.39
CA PHE A 187 -13.53 -3.53 -17.38
C PHE A 187 -15.03 -3.49 -17.62
N THR A 188 -15.49 -4.19 -18.65
CA THR A 188 -16.91 -4.44 -18.90
C THR A 188 -17.20 -5.88 -18.49
N PRO A 189 -17.95 -6.10 -17.39
CA PRO A 189 -18.27 -7.45 -16.94
C PRO A 189 -19.24 -8.14 -17.91
N PRO A 190 -19.32 -9.48 -17.92
CA PRO A 190 -20.42 -10.21 -18.52
C PRO A 190 -21.77 -9.73 -17.96
N ALA A 191 -22.82 -9.86 -18.73
CA ALA A 191 -24.18 -9.59 -18.25
C ALA A 191 -24.48 -10.43 -16.99
N ASP A 192 -25.28 -9.88 -16.11
CA ASP A 192 -25.73 -10.52 -14.86
C ASP A 192 -24.62 -10.93 -13.87
N THR A 193 -23.42 -10.35 -13.99
CA THR A 193 -22.37 -10.56 -13.01
C THR A 193 -22.80 -9.99 -11.65
N ASN A 194 -22.97 -10.87 -10.66
CA ASN A 194 -23.34 -10.53 -9.27
C ASN A 194 -22.48 -11.27 -8.26
N THR A 195 -21.21 -11.53 -8.60
CA THR A 195 -20.24 -12.21 -7.74
C THR A 195 -19.12 -11.27 -7.33
N ASN A 196 -18.52 -11.54 -6.17
CA ASN A 196 -17.39 -10.78 -5.69
C ASN A 196 -16.28 -10.72 -6.75
N THR A 197 -15.79 -9.50 -7.00
CA THR A 197 -14.82 -9.26 -8.06
C THR A 197 -13.63 -8.49 -7.49
N THR A 198 -12.44 -9.05 -7.69
CA THR A 198 -11.18 -8.42 -7.28
C THR A 198 -10.57 -7.67 -8.45
N PHE A 199 -10.30 -6.40 -8.24
CA PHE A 199 -9.55 -5.53 -9.16
C PHE A 199 -8.16 -5.29 -8.61
N LYS A 200 -7.14 -5.52 -9.42
CA LYS A 200 -5.74 -5.45 -9.00
C LYS A 200 -4.92 -4.77 -10.08
N VAL A 201 -3.96 -3.97 -9.67
CA VAL A 201 -2.93 -3.41 -10.54
C VAL A 201 -1.58 -3.86 -10.02
N VAL A 202 -0.74 -4.34 -10.92
CA VAL A 202 0.65 -4.71 -10.68
C VAL A 202 1.53 -3.83 -11.56
N VAL A 203 2.48 -3.17 -10.95
CA VAL A 203 3.46 -2.32 -11.65
C VAL A 203 4.82 -2.95 -11.47
N LYS A 204 5.56 -3.11 -12.56
CA LYS A 204 6.93 -3.67 -12.57
C LYS A 204 7.90 -2.63 -13.09
N ASP A 205 9.04 -2.54 -12.46
CA ASP A 205 10.18 -1.78 -12.98
C ASP A 205 11.14 -2.66 -13.78
N ILE A 206 12.21 -2.07 -14.30
CA ILE A 206 13.21 -2.77 -15.12
C ILE A 206 14.02 -3.82 -14.32
N LYS A 207 14.08 -3.70 -12.98
CA LYS A 207 14.68 -4.69 -12.07
C LYS A 207 13.70 -5.74 -11.56
N ASP A 208 12.48 -5.81 -12.11
CA ASP A 208 11.40 -6.70 -11.69
C ASP A 208 10.83 -6.42 -10.29
N GLY A 209 11.12 -5.24 -9.71
CA GLY A 209 10.47 -4.81 -8.48
C GLY A 209 8.99 -4.53 -8.70
N GLU A 210 8.13 -5.03 -7.79
CA GLU A 210 6.68 -4.95 -7.95
C GLU A 210 6.02 -4.04 -6.93
N GLY A 211 5.22 -3.09 -7.42
CA GLY A 211 4.19 -2.37 -6.67
C GLY A 211 2.81 -2.95 -6.96
N VAL A 212 1.98 -3.15 -5.93
CA VAL A 212 0.65 -3.77 -6.07
C VAL A 212 -0.40 -2.96 -5.34
N SER A 213 -1.57 -2.79 -5.96
CA SER A 213 -2.76 -2.23 -5.31
C SER A 213 -3.99 -3.04 -5.67
N THR A 214 -4.83 -3.34 -4.68
CA THR A 214 -6.02 -4.18 -4.85
C THR A 214 -7.26 -3.51 -4.28
N LYS A 215 -8.38 -3.67 -4.96
CA LYS A 215 -9.73 -3.32 -4.50
C LYS A 215 -10.67 -4.48 -4.75
N VAL A 216 -11.59 -4.70 -3.82
CA VAL A 216 -12.61 -5.75 -3.96
C VAL A 216 -13.98 -5.09 -4.00
N VAL A 217 -14.75 -5.45 -5.00
CA VAL A 217 -16.19 -5.19 -5.06
C VAL A 217 -16.91 -6.44 -4.58
N LYS A 218 -17.75 -6.28 -3.57
CA LYS A 218 -18.48 -7.38 -2.94
C LYS A 218 -19.95 -7.31 -3.29
N PHE A 219 -20.54 -8.48 -3.49
CA PHE A 219 -21.98 -8.68 -3.59
C PHE A 219 -22.46 -9.33 -2.31
N VAL A 220 -23.34 -8.64 -1.61
CA VAL A 220 -23.87 -9.07 -0.31
C VAL A 220 -25.38 -8.88 -0.29
N ALA A 221 -26.07 -9.66 0.54
CA ALA A 221 -27.48 -9.46 0.76
C ALA A 221 -27.74 -8.37 1.81
N ASN A 222 -28.88 -7.70 1.73
CA ASN A 222 -29.29 -6.71 2.70
C ASN A 222 -29.49 -7.31 4.10
N SER A 223 -29.13 -6.57 5.13
CA SER A 223 -29.65 -6.82 6.48
C SER A 223 -30.88 -5.97 6.73
N TYR A 224 -31.83 -6.49 7.47
CA TYR A 224 -33.11 -5.86 7.74
C TYR A 224 -33.29 -5.60 9.23
N TYR A 225 -33.86 -4.46 9.59
CA TYR A 225 -34.14 -4.10 10.97
C TYR A 225 -35.42 -3.25 11.11
N GLY A 226 -36.15 -3.48 12.17
CA GLY A 226 -37.41 -2.78 12.39
C GLY A 226 -38.13 -3.26 13.63
N ILE A 227 -39.40 -2.93 13.65
CA ILE A 227 -40.31 -3.31 14.72
C ILE A 227 -41.39 -4.25 14.15
N VAL A 228 -41.67 -5.29 14.88
CA VAL A 228 -42.78 -6.25 14.62
C VAL A 228 -43.81 -6.06 15.71
N ASP A 229 -45.08 -5.95 15.33
CA ASP A 229 -46.17 -5.85 16.29
C ASP A 229 -46.26 -7.10 17.17
N ASP A 230 -46.69 -6.93 18.42
CA ASP A 230 -46.84 -8.06 19.32
C ASP A 230 -47.89 -9.08 18.80
N GLY A 231 -47.61 -10.36 18.98
CA GLY A 231 -48.41 -11.44 18.45
C GLY A 231 -48.26 -11.72 16.96
N VAL A 232 -47.48 -10.93 16.22
CA VAL A 232 -47.21 -11.15 14.79
C VAL A 232 -45.94 -12.00 14.63
N ASN A 233 -46.03 -13.07 13.85
CA ASN A 233 -44.89 -13.86 13.42
C ASN A 233 -44.27 -13.22 12.16
N PRO A 234 -42.97 -12.87 12.17
CA PRO A 234 -42.30 -12.31 11.00
C PRO A 234 -42.37 -13.27 9.81
N THR A 235 -42.89 -12.76 8.68
CA THR A 235 -42.81 -13.43 7.38
C THR A 235 -41.73 -12.81 6.54
N GLU A 236 -41.30 -13.49 5.48
CA GLU A 236 -40.33 -12.93 4.52
C GLU A 236 -40.79 -11.55 4.00
N ALA A 237 -42.06 -11.43 3.59
CA ALA A 237 -42.60 -10.18 3.08
C ALA A 237 -42.55 -9.05 4.12
N LEU A 238 -42.85 -9.34 5.39
CA LEU A 238 -42.81 -8.38 6.46
C LEU A 238 -41.34 -7.91 6.71
N VAL A 239 -40.41 -8.84 6.78
CA VAL A 239 -38.97 -8.49 6.99
C VAL A 239 -38.43 -7.68 5.83
N LYS A 240 -38.74 -8.02 4.59
CA LYS A 240 -38.33 -7.25 3.40
C LYS A 240 -38.85 -5.81 3.37
N ASN A 241 -39.96 -5.53 4.03
CA ASN A 241 -40.56 -4.20 4.14
C ASN A 241 -39.94 -3.35 5.28
N MET A 242 -39.11 -3.92 6.14
CA MET A 242 -38.40 -3.19 7.17
C MET A 242 -37.30 -2.29 6.58
N ASN A 243 -36.66 -1.49 7.45
CA ASN A 243 -35.47 -0.77 7.06
C ASN A 243 -34.39 -1.77 6.63
N LYS A 244 -33.66 -1.43 5.59
CA LYS A 244 -32.59 -2.28 5.08
C LYS A 244 -31.25 -1.54 5.01
N VAL A 245 -30.18 -2.29 5.19
CA VAL A 245 -28.81 -1.78 5.08
C VAL A 245 -27.93 -2.83 4.39
N LEU A 246 -27.13 -2.37 3.43
CA LEU A 246 -26.18 -3.21 2.72
C LEU A 246 -24.86 -3.23 3.51
N LYS A 247 -24.47 -4.41 4.00
CA LYS A 247 -23.27 -4.62 4.82
C LYS A 247 -22.64 -5.97 4.50
N ASP A 248 -21.34 -6.04 4.73
CA ASP A 248 -20.55 -7.28 4.64
C ASP A 248 -20.16 -7.85 6.02
N VAL A 249 -20.86 -7.40 7.07
CA VAL A 249 -20.65 -7.82 8.47
C VAL A 249 -21.99 -7.99 9.19
N LYS A 250 -22.02 -8.85 10.21
CA LYS A 250 -23.22 -9.12 11.03
C LYS A 250 -23.65 -7.95 11.92
N GLY A 251 -22.68 -7.12 12.36
CA GLY A 251 -22.95 -6.07 13.33
C GLY A 251 -23.81 -4.93 12.79
N HIS A 252 -24.75 -4.45 13.60
CA HIS A 252 -25.59 -3.29 13.28
C HIS A 252 -25.93 -2.49 14.54
N LYS A 253 -25.89 -1.16 14.37
CA LYS A 253 -26.37 -0.22 15.37
C LYS A 253 -27.72 0.32 14.92
N TYR A 254 -28.76 0.05 15.71
CA TYR A 254 -30.09 0.57 15.48
C TYR A 254 -30.38 1.65 16.54
N ALA A 255 -30.40 2.90 16.11
CA ALA A 255 -30.64 4.07 16.97
C ALA A 255 -32.06 4.64 16.76
N GLY A 256 -32.56 5.34 17.74
CA GLY A 256 -33.87 5.99 17.69
C GLY A 256 -35.03 5.00 17.72
N ILE A 257 -34.86 3.85 18.36
CA ILE A 257 -35.91 2.82 18.46
C ILE A 257 -37.03 3.33 19.32
N THR A 258 -38.24 3.31 18.74
CA THR A 258 -39.53 3.52 19.46
C THR A 258 -40.39 2.34 19.13
N THR A 259 -40.74 1.49 20.11
CA THR A 259 -41.34 0.19 19.88
C THR A 259 -42.87 0.21 19.95
N ASN A 260 -43.50 1.18 20.66
CA ASN A 260 -44.97 1.24 20.85
C ASN A 260 -45.59 -0.12 21.22
N TYR A 261 -44.99 -0.84 22.16
CA TYR A 261 -45.38 -2.21 22.55
C TYR A 261 -45.14 -3.26 21.44
N GLY A 262 -44.32 -2.96 20.43
CA GLY A 262 -43.83 -3.94 19.47
C GLY A 262 -42.52 -4.56 19.93
N LYS A 263 -41.97 -5.43 19.07
CA LYS A 263 -40.74 -6.20 19.28
C LYS A 263 -39.67 -5.78 18.29
N VAL A 264 -38.47 -5.51 18.77
CA VAL A 264 -37.33 -5.24 17.90
C VAL A 264 -36.96 -6.49 17.12
N CYS A 265 -36.76 -6.32 15.82
CA CYS A 265 -36.35 -7.38 14.91
C CYS A 265 -35.09 -6.96 14.15
N TYR A 266 -34.14 -7.89 14.06
CA TYR A 266 -32.96 -7.76 13.21
C TYR A 266 -32.71 -9.07 12.46
N ALA A 267 -32.58 -8.99 11.14
CA ALA A 267 -32.27 -10.13 10.28
C ALA A 267 -31.10 -9.83 9.35
N TYR A 268 -30.17 -10.76 9.23
CA TYR A 268 -28.98 -10.65 8.38
C TYR A 268 -28.55 -12.03 7.86
N PRO A 269 -27.79 -12.10 6.74
CA PRO A 269 -27.34 -13.36 6.17
C PRO A 269 -26.64 -14.26 7.17
N SER A 270 -27.09 -15.51 7.31
CA SER A 270 -26.55 -16.49 8.27
C SER A 270 -25.06 -16.80 8.05
N SER A 271 -24.57 -16.60 6.81
CA SER A 271 -23.16 -16.76 6.44
C SER A 271 -22.18 -15.89 7.24
N PHE A 272 -22.67 -14.83 7.89
CA PHE A 272 -21.84 -13.99 8.78
C PHE A 272 -21.66 -14.57 10.19
N GLY A 273 -22.30 -15.70 10.50
CA GLY A 273 -22.28 -16.33 11.81
C GLY A 273 -23.21 -15.66 12.82
N ALA A 274 -23.47 -16.32 13.94
CA ALA A 274 -24.37 -15.84 15.00
C ALA A 274 -23.81 -14.59 15.71
N LEU A 275 -24.71 -13.72 16.22
CA LEU A 275 -24.29 -12.59 17.08
C LEU A 275 -23.69 -13.12 18.39
N THR A 276 -22.74 -12.38 18.90
CA THR A 276 -22.12 -12.63 20.19
C THR A 276 -22.75 -11.82 21.31
N SER A 277 -23.35 -10.67 20.97
CA SER A 277 -24.04 -9.82 21.96
C SER A 277 -25.06 -8.89 21.30
N ILE A 278 -26.08 -8.52 22.09
CA ILE A 278 -27.06 -7.48 21.78
C ILE A 278 -27.10 -6.55 22.99
N LYS A 279 -26.68 -5.28 22.81
CA LYS A 279 -26.46 -4.36 23.94
C LYS A 279 -26.97 -2.95 23.64
N ASP A 280 -27.50 -2.30 24.67
CA ASP A 280 -27.57 -0.85 24.71
C ASP A 280 -26.23 -0.35 25.30
N LEU A 281 -25.41 0.27 24.46
CA LEU A 281 -24.10 0.78 24.88
C LEU A 281 -24.23 2.12 25.65
N VAL A 282 -25.33 2.85 25.48
CA VAL A 282 -25.56 4.13 26.18
C VAL A 282 -25.84 3.86 27.65
N ASN A 283 -26.71 2.89 27.92
CA ASN A 283 -27.11 2.55 29.30
C ASN A 283 -26.36 1.34 29.86
N ASN A 284 -25.43 0.77 29.09
CA ASN A 284 -24.63 -0.42 29.45
C ASN A 284 -25.52 -1.63 29.83
N ILE A 285 -26.61 -1.84 29.11
CA ILE A 285 -27.57 -2.94 29.32
C ILE A 285 -27.30 -4.05 28.29
N ASN A 286 -27.23 -5.29 28.76
CA ASN A 286 -27.12 -6.48 27.91
C ASN A 286 -28.50 -7.10 27.68
N TYR A 287 -28.96 -7.06 26.41
CA TYR A 287 -30.24 -7.59 25.98
C TYR A 287 -30.12 -8.97 25.29
N THR A 288 -28.94 -9.59 25.25
CA THR A 288 -28.75 -10.84 24.47
C THR A 288 -29.76 -11.92 24.85
N ALA A 289 -30.09 -12.10 26.15
CA ALA A 289 -31.05 -13.04 26.62
C ALA A 289 -32.54 -12.64 26.33
N SER A 290 -32.78 -11.41 25.93
CA SER A 290 -34.10 -10.89 25.60
C SER A 290 -34.48 -11.08 24.12
N PHE A 291 -33.65 -11.78 23.35
CA PHE A 291 -33.86 -12.05 21.93
C PHE A 291 -33.83 -13.55 21.64
N ASN A 292 -34.78 -14.01 20.88
CA ASN A 292 -34.75 -15.34 20.28
C ASN A 292 -34.10 -15.28 18.91
N GLN A 293 -33.13 -16.19 18.69
CA GLN A 293 -32.54 -16.41 17.37
C GLN A 293 -33.34 -17.52 16.65
N THR A 294 -33.72 -17.24 15.43
CA THR A 294 -34.34 -18.23 14.51
C THR A 294 -33.66 -18.08 13.13
N THR A 295 -34.00 -18.98 12.21
CA THR A 295 -33.61 -18.85 10.81
C THR A 295 -34.81 -18.62 9.93
N MET A 296 -34.61 -17.88 8.82
CA MET A 296 -35.60 -17.75 7.76
C MET A 296 -34.92 -17.60 6.41
N THR A 297 -35.61 -17.94 5.35
CA THR A 297 -35.14 -17.73 3.97
C THR A 297 -35.73 -16.45 3.41
N ILE A 298 -34.88 -15.56 2.86
CA ILE A 298 -35.27 -14.34 2.16
C ILE A 298 -34.60 -14.34 0.79
N ASP A 299 -35.36 -14.25 -0.29
CA ASP A 299 -34.84 -14.30 -1.67
C ASP A 299 -33.89 -15.49 -1.93
N GLY A 300 -34.18 -16.65 -1.33
CA GLY A 300 -33.39 -17.87 -1.45
C GLY A 300 -32.10 -17.90 -0.59
N ILE A 301 -31.83 -16.86 0.20
CA ILE A 301 -30.68 -16.77 1.10
C ILE A 301 -31.14 -17.04 2.53
N GLU A 302 -30.39 -17.84 3.28
CA GLU A 302 -30.65 -18.11 4.69
C GLU A 302 -30.18 -16.93 5.56
N TYR A 303 -31.06 -16.53 6.50
CA TYR A 303 -30.86 -15.44 7.45
C TYR A 303 -30.93 -15.94 8.89
N PHE A 304 -30.09 -15.42 9.76
CA PHE A 304 -30.38 -15.36 11.18
C PHE A 304 -31.33 -14.19 11.45
N MET A 305 -32.40 -14.46 12.17
CA MET A 305 -33.39 -13.47 12.63
C MET A 305 -33.38 -13.45 14.15
N TYR A 306 -33.11 -12.29 14.72
CA TYR A 306 -33.20 -12.01 16.16
C TYR A 306 -34.46 -11.20 16.42
N LEU A 307 -35.41 -11.81 17.13
CA LEU A 307 -36.65 -11.19 17.51
C LEU A 307 -36.74 -11.05 19.02
N GLN A 308 -37.03 -9.85 19.51
CA GLN A 308 -37.21 -9.60 20.93
C GLN A 308 -38.34 -10.51 21.47
N ILE A 309 -38.16 -11.12 22.63
CA ILE A 309 -39.09 -12.08 23.23
C ILE A 309 -40.35 -11.34 23.65
N ASP A 310 -40.20 -10.33 24.50
CA ASP A 310 -41.32 -9.56 25.06
C ASP A 310 -41.45 -8.21 24.37
N PRO A 311 -42.66 -7.72 24.15
CA PRO A 311 -42.87 -6.38 23.63
C PRO A 311 -42.37 -5.35 24.64
N SER A 312 -41.91 -4.20 24.14
CA SER A 312 -41.39 -3.14 24.98
C SER A 312 -42.03 -1.79 24.65
N ALA A 313 -42.11 -0.89 25.63
CA ALA A 313 -42.52 0.48 25.46
C ALA A 313 -41.26 1.40 25.35
N ALA A 314 -40.22 0.95 24.63
CA ALA A 314 -39.02 1.71 24.44
C ALA A 314 -39.25 2.98 23.62
N ASN A 315 -38.61 4.06 24.02
CA ASN A 315 -38.65 5.32 23.31
C ASN A 315 -37.25 5.87 23.16
N ASN A 316 -36.84 6.12 21.93
CA ASN A 316 -35.50 6.66 21.57
C ASN A 316 -34.33 5.85 22.15
N VAL A 317 -34.41 4.53 22.10
CA VAL A 317 -33.37 3.61 22.58
C VAL A 317 -32.40 3.27 21.43
N GLU A 318 -31.18 2.96 21.78
CA GLU A 318 -30.15 2.51 20.85
C GLU A 318 -29.72 1.08 21.20
N ILE A 319 -29.76 0.18 20.22
CA ILE A 319 -29.32 -1.21 20.38
C ILE A 319 -28.19 -1.51 19.38
N THR A 320 -27.10 -2.07 19.87
CA THR A 320 -26.01 -2.58 19.06
C THR A 320 -26.05 -4.11 19.03
N PHE A 321 -26.15 -4.65 17.82
CA PHE A 321 -26.04 -6.08 17.48
C PHE A 321 -24.59 -6.36 17.08
N ALA A 322 -23.87 -7.32 17.70
CA ALA A 322 -22.44 -7.58 17.46
C ALA A 322 -22.07 -9.08 17.39
#